data_e8cc3847ef8478b12a0763f89d039458
#
_entry.id   e8cc3847ef8478b12a0763f89d039458
#
_cell.length_a   1.000
_cell.length_b   1.000
_cell.length_c   1.000
_cell.angle_alpha   90.00
_cell.angle_beta   90.00
_cell.angle_gamma   90.00
#
_symmetry.space_group_name_H-M   'P 1'
#
loop_
_entity.id
_entity.type
_entity.pdbx_description
1 polymer ?
#
loop_
_entity_poly.entity_id
_entity_poly.type
_entity_poly.pdbx_seq_one_letter_code
_entity_poly.pdbx_strand_id
1 'polypeptide(L)'
;MQLTLYNLYQKMLTHMGATNWWPADSKQQIIIEAILIQNTTELNATRASQLIRAASNYDLQVLVNIPKENLEELVRPAGFMKNKSKAIQEVASWYLAHEENPAKIVQQYGSSLRKVLLSLHGVGPETADVLMAYIFDQPQFIADKYARTLFTQLGINDLTDYKSLAILL
;
A
#
# COMPACT_ATOMS: atom_id res chain seq x y z
N MET A 1 -6.46 11.84 32.15
CA MET A 1 -6.51 12.50 30.82
C MET A 1 -6.95 11.42 29.83
N GLN A 2 -8.09 11.60 29.19
CA GLN A 2 -8.57 10.62 28.20
C GLN A 2 -7.62 10.62 27.00
N LEU A 3 -7.07 9.46 26.65
CA LEU A 3 -6.18 9.33 25.49
C LEU A 3 -7.04 9.41 24.21
N THR A 4 -6.91 10.50 23.46
CA THR A 4 -7.51 10.63 22.13
C THR A 4 -6.47 10.24 21.08
N LEU A 5 -6.91 9.87 19.88
CA LEU A 5 -6.00 9.60 18.74
C LEU A 5 -5.08 10.79 18.45
N TYR A 6 -5.63 12.00 18.50
CA TYR A 6 -4.84 13.21 18.31
C TYR A 6 -3.74 13.35 19.36
N ASN A 7 -4.06 13.14 20.65
CA ASN A 7 -3.09 13.21 21.72
C ASN A 7 -2.03 12.12 21.62
N LEU A 8 -2.42 10.91 21.19
CA LEU A 8 -1.49 9.82 20.91
C LEU A 8 -0.52 10.21 19.77
N TYR A 9 -1.07 10.69 18.66
CA TYR A 9 -0.27 11.16 17.52
C TYR A 9 0.71 12.27 17.93
N GLN A 10 0.27 13.28 18.68
CA GLN A 10 1.14 14.37 19.15
C GLN A 10 2.27 13.87 20.06
N LYS A 11 1.98 12.91 20.94
CA LYS A 11 3.03 12.28 21.75
C LYS A 11 4.05 11.53 20.91
N MET A 12 3.59 10.72 19.94
CA MET A 12 4.48 10.00 19.02
C MET A 12 5.31 10.98 18.22
N LEU A 13 4.72 12.01 17.64
CA LEU A 13 5.42 13.04 16.87
C LEU A 13 6.49 13.75 17.71
N THR A 14 6.17 14.09 18.97
CA THR A 14 7.10 14.78 19.88
C THR A 14 8.29 13.91 20.25
N HIS A 15 8.09 12.59 20.44
CA HIS A 15 9.15 11.70 20.92
C HIS A 15 9.95 11.03 19.80
N MET A 16 9.33 10.78 18.65
CA MET A 16 9.89 10.02 17.53
C MET A 16 10.22 10.90 16.32
N GLY A 17 9.66 12.11 16.27
CA GLY A 17 9.75 12.98 15.08
C GLY A 17 8.86 12.53 13.93
N ALA A 18 8.96 13.23 12.82
CA ALA A 18 8.27 12.85 11.57
C ALA A 18 8.95 11.64 10.94
N THR A 19 8.20 10.64 10.56
CA THR A 19 8.72 9.39 10.01
C THR A 19 9.12 9.50 8.54
N ASN A 20 8.55 10.46 7.79
CA ASN A 20 8.68 10.60 6.33
C ASN A 20 8.42 9.27 5.59
N TRP A 21 7.52 8.49 6.10
CA TRP A 21 7.06 7.26 5.49
C TRP A 21 6.07 7.60 4.36
N TRP A 22 6.24 7.06 3.21
CA TRP A 22 6.97 5.93 2.63
C TRP A 22 8.26 6.43 1.96
N PRO A 23 9.45 5.84 2.25
CA PRO A 23 10.72 6.26 1.67
C PRO A 23 10.89 5.70 0.25
N ALA A 24 10.24 6.33 -0.72
CA ALA A 24 10.26 5.95 -2.13
C ALA A 24 10.59 7.14 -3.03
N ASP A 25 11.22 6.87 -4.16
CA ASP A 25 11.61 7.89 -5.14
C ASP A 25 10.42 8.31 -6.03
N SER A 26 9.35 7.49 -6.09
CA SER A 26 8.19 7.75 -6.95
C SER A 26 6.91 7.10 -6.43
N LYS A 27 5.75 7.60 -6.88
CA LYS A 27 4.44 6.99 -6.62
C LYS A 27 4.33 5.59 -7.23
N GLN A 28 4.95 5.35 -8.37
CA GLN A 28 5.01 4.05 -9.04
C GLN A 28 5.72 3.01 -8.16
N GLN A 29 6.84 3.39 -7.53
CA GLN A 29 7.52 2.52 -6.56
C GLN A 29 6.61 2.16 -5.40
N ILE A 30 5.88 3.12 -4.83
CA ILE A 30 4.95 2.87 -3.71
C ILE A 30 3.84 1.88 -4.14
N ILE A 31 3.27 2.05 -5.34
CA ILE A 31 2.25 1.13 -5.88
C ILE A 31 2.78 -0.31 -5.90
N ILE A 32 3.98 -0.50 -6.41
CA ILE A 32 4.61 -1.82 -6.52
C ILE A 32 4.91 -2.40 -5.14
N GLU A 33 5.54 -1.62 -4.26
CA GLU A 33 5.94 -2.06 -2.94
C GLU A 33 4.75 -2.38 -2.03
N ALA A 34 3.63 -1.64 -2.15
CA ALA A 34 2.38 -1.94 -1.44
C ALA A 34 1.80 -3.31 -1.81
N ILE A 35 2.04 -3.79 -3.03
CA ILE A 35 1.65 -5.14 -3.45
C ILE A 35 2.70 -6.16 -2.97
N LEU A 36 3.98 -5.83 -3.08
CA LEU A 36 5.06 -6.75 -2.72
C LEU A 36 5.09 -7.08 -1.24
N ILE A 37 4.79 -6.14 -0.35
CA ILE A 37 4.84 -6.33 1.11
C ILE A 37 3.72 -7.23 1.66
N GLN A 38 2.67 -7.48 0.91
CA GLN A 38 1.55 -8.32 1.36
C GLN A 38 2.01 -9.71 1.78
N ASN A 39 1.68 -10.11 3.02
CA ASN A 39 1.96 -11.45 3.57
C ASN A 39 3.42 -11.91 3.39
N THR A 40 4.38 -11.02 3.55
CA THR A 40 5.81 -11.33 3.50
C THR A 40 6.59 -10.46 4.47
N THR A 41 7.90 -10.67 4.55
CA THR A 41 8.79 -9.81 5.34
C THR A 41 9.28 -8.62 4.52
N GLU A 42 9.62 -7.52 5.20
CA GLU A 42 10.22 -6.34 4.56
C GLU A 42 11.47 -6.72 3.74
N LEU A 43 12.33 -7.57 4.27
CA LEU A 43 13.53 -8.05 3.56
C LEU A 43 13.19 -8.70 2.21
N ASN A 44 12.17 -9.55 2.18
CA ASN A 44 11.76 -10.24 0.97
C ASN A 44 11.07 -9.29 -0.03
N ALA A 45 10.24 -8.38 0.46
CA ALA A 45 9.62 -7.35 -0.36
C ALA A 45 10.69 -6.43 -0.99
N THR A 46 11.68 -5.99 -0.20
CA THR A 46 12.81 -5.18 -0.68
C THR A 46 13.62 -5.88 -1.75
N ARG A 47 13.90 -7.19 -1.58
CA ARG A 47 14.61 -7.97 -2.61
C ARG A 47 13.84 -8.01 -3.94
N ALA A 48 12.53 -8.24 -3.89
CA ALA A 48 11.70 -8.22 -5.10
C ALA A 48 11.62 -6.82 -5.71
N SER A 49 11.48 -5.78 -4.89
CA SER A 49 11.47 -4.37 -5.32
C SER A 49 12.76 -4.00 -6.06
N GLN A 50 13.92 -4.43 -5.55
CA GLN A 50 15.22 -4.20 -6.21
C GLN A 50 15.32 -4.89 -7.57
N LEU A 51 14.79 -6.13 -7.71
CA LEU A 51 14.76 -6.82 -9.00
C LEU A 51 13.85 -6.10 -10.00
N ILE A 52 12.68 -5.65 -9.57
CA ILE A 52 11.78 -4.85 -10.41
C ILE A 52 12.42 -3.52 -10.80
N ARG A 53 13.09 -2.85 -9.85
CA ARG A 53 13.83 -1.61 -10.14
C ARG A 53 14.89 -1.82 -11.21
N ALA A 54 15.67 -2.88 -11.09
CA ALA A 54 16.72 -3.20 -12.06
C ALA A 54 16.16 -3.49 -13.47
N ALA A 55 14.97 -4.11 -13.55
CA ALA A 55 14.35 -4.51 -14.82
C ALA A 55 13.55 -3.39 -15.49
N SER A 56 12.98 -2.45 -14.73
CA SER A 56 12.02 -1.47 -15.24
C SER A 56 12.21 -0.04 -14.72
N ASN A 57 13.05 0.17 -13.70
CA ASN A 57 13.12 1.43 -12.97
C ASN A 57 11.73 1.92 -12.48
N TYR A 58 10.83 0.98 -12.15
CA TYR A 58 9.43 1.21 -11.79
C TYR A 58 8.57 1.84 -12.89
N ASP A 59 9.04 1.87 -14.14
CA ASP A 59 8.23 2.29 -15.28
C ASP A 59 7.06 1.30 -15.46
N LEU A 60 5.85 1.78 -15.24
CA LEU A 60 4.65 0.95 -15.29
C LEU A 60 4.37 0.47 -16.72
N GLN A 61 4.72 1.25 -17.75
CA GLN A 61 4.56 0.84 -19.14
C GLN A 61 5.47 -0.35 -19.45
N VAL A 62 6.67 -0.39 -18.90
CA VAL A 62 7.57 -1.55 -19.01
C VAL A 62 6.96 -2.74 -18.28
N LEU A 63 6.49 -2.55 -17.05
CA LEU A 63 5.96 -3.63 -16.20
C LEU A 63 4.73 -4.32 -16.78
N VAL A 64 3.80 -3.59 -17.40
CA VAL A 64 2.61 -4.19 -18.02
C VAL A 64 2.94 -5.00 -19.26
N ASN A 65 4.09 -4.72 -19.91
CA ASN A 65 4.54 -5.42 -21.09
C ASN A 65 5.56 -6.56 -20.82
N ILE A 66 6.05 -6.68 -19.59
CA ILE A 66 6.91 -7.81 -19.21
C ILE A 66 6.11 -9.12 -19.34
N PRO A 67 6.64 -10.15 -20.03
CA PRO A 67 6.02 -11.48 -20.04
C PRO A 67 5.73 -11.96 -18.62
N LYS A 68 4.57 -12.57 -18.43
CA LYS A 68 4.08 -12.99 -17.10
C LYS A 68 5.10 -13.81 -16.32
N GLU A 69 5.74 -14.77 -17.00
CA GLU A 69 6.73 -15.68 -16.39
C GLU A 69 7.95 -14.90 -15.90
N ASN A 70 8.38 -13.88 -16.63
CA ASN A 70 9.52 -13.04 -16.26
C ASN A 70 9.15 -12.16 -15.04
N LEU A 71 7.95 -11.57 -15.01
CA LEU A 71 7.51 -10.79 -13.87
C LEU A 71 7.33 -11.67 -12.62
N GLU A 72 6.85 -12.91 -12.77
CA GLU A 72 6.77 -13.88 -11.68
C GLU A 72 8.16 -14.17 -11.08
N GLU A 73 9.22 -14.26 -11.90
CA GLU A 73 10.59 -14.43 -11.39
C GLU A 73 11.07 -13.21 -10.60
N LEU A 74 10.81 -12.00 -11.07
CA LEU A 74 11.18 -10.77 -10.35
C LEU A 74 10.48 -10.66 -8.99
N VAL A 75 9.23 -11.11 -8.92
CA VAL A 75 8.40 -11.08 -7.71
C VAL A 75 8.68 -12.27 -6.76
N ARG A 76 9.32 -13.34 -7.23
CA ARG A 76 9.55 -14.59 -6.48
C ARG A 76 10.02 -14.42 -5.04
N PRO A 77 10.98 -13.51 -4.72
CA PRO A 77 11.42 -13.33 -3.35
C PRO A 77 10.30 -12.91 -2.38
N ALA A 78 9.31 -12.16 -2.86
CA ALA A 78 8.17 -11.71 -2.05
C ALA A 78 7.11 -12.79 -1.81
N GLY A 79 7.20 -13.95 -2.47
CA GLY A 79 6.21 -15.02 -2.41
C GLY A 79 4.92 -14.70 -3.18
N PHE A 80 4.01 -15.67 -3.25
CA PHE A 80 2.73 -15.53 -3.97
C PHE A 80 2.87 -14.92 -5.39
N MET A 81 3.96 -15.26 -6.07
CA MET A 81 4.43 -14.61 -7.30
C MET A 81 3.35 -14.50 -8.38
N LYS A 82 2.51 -15.55 -8.59
CA LYS A 82 1.43 -15.51 -9.59
C LYS A 82 0.37 -14.47 -9.28
N ASN A 83 -0.01 -14.34 -8.02
CA ASN A 83 -1.03 -13.36 -7.60
C ASN A 83 -0.46 -11.95 -7.61
N LYS A 84 0.78 -11.76 -7.10
CA LYS A 84 1.40 -10.44 -7.03
C LYS A 84 1.77 -9.91 -8.41
N SER A 85 2.30 -10.74 -9.32
CA SER A 85 2.60 -10.31 -10.70
C SER A 85 1.33 -9.85 -11.42
N LYS A 86 0.23 -10.62 -11.29
CA LYS A 86 -1.07 -10.24 -11.84
C LYS A 86 -1.58 -8.94 -11.22
N ALA A 87 -1.49 -8.78 -9.89
CA ALA A 87 -1.90 -7.57 -9.19
C ALA A 87 -1.09 -6.34 -9.68
N ILE A 88 0.23 -6.48 -9.79
CA ILE A 88 1.11 -5.42 -10.30
C ILE A 88 0.67 -5.00 -11.71
N GLN A 89 0.49 -5.96 -12.64
CA GLN A 89 0.07 -5.64 -14.01
C GLN A 89 -1.30 -5.00 -14.07
N GLU A 90 -2.26 -5.45 -13.25
CA GLU A 90 -3.62 -4.90 -13.25
C GLU A 90 -3.66 -3.49 -12.67
N VAL A 91 -3.02 -3.26 -11.52
CA VAL A 91 -2.96 -1.92 -10.90
C VAL A 91 -2.18 -0.94 -11.78
N ALA A 92 -1.04 -1.39 -12.35
CA ALA A 92 -0.25 -0.58 -13.28
C ALA A 92 -1.06 -0.22 -14.53
N SER A 93 -1.74 -1.18 -15.16
CA SER A 93 -2.59 -0.93 -16.33
C SER A 93 -3.72 0.05 -16.02
N TRP A 94 -4.36 -0.12 -14.86
CA TRP A 94 -5.41 0.80 -14.42
C TRP A 94 -4.87 2.22 -14.20
N TYR A 95 -3.71 2.37 -13.56
CA TYR A 95 -3.11 3.68 -13.29
C TYR A 95 -2.63 4.38 -14.57
N LEU A 96 -2.03 3.63 -15.51
CA LEU A 96 -1.67 4.10 -16.85
C LEU A 96 -2.88 4.56 -17.66
N ALA A 97 -4.00 3.82 -17.60
CA ALA A 97 -5.25 4.20 -18.28
C ALA A 97 -5.81 5.55 -17.78
N HIS A 98 -5.38 5.98 -16.60
CA HIS A 98 -5.71 7.29 -16.01
C HIS A 98 -4.54 8.28 -16.11
N GLU A 99 -3.63 8.08 -17.08
CA GLU A 99 -2.50 8.97 -17.37
C GLU A 99 -1.54 9.17 -16.17
N GLU A 100 -1.51 8.22 -15.24
CA GLU A 100 -0.73 8.31 -13.99
C GLU A 100 -0.99 9.63 -13.21
N ASN A 101 -2.22 10.14 -13.29
CA ASN A 101 -2.60 11.43 -12.72
C ASN A 101 -3.51 11.28 -11.51
N PRO A 102 -2.96 11.31 -10.28
CA PRO A 102 -3.75 11.17 -9.05
C PRO A 102 -4.87 12.19 -8.91
N ALA A 103 -4.62 13.45 -9.31
CA ALA A 103 -5.62 14.52 -9.18
C ALA A 103 -6.84 14.27 -10.08
N LYS A 104 -6.62 13.86 -11.34
CA LYS A 104 -7.70 13.45 -12.24
C LYS A 104 -8.50 12.27 -11.70
N ILE A 105 -7.81 11.25 -11.16
CA ILE A 105 -8.43 10.06 -10.59
C ILE A 105 -9.32 10.45 -9.40
N VAL A 106 -8.81 11.26 -8.47
CA VAL A 106 -9.58 11.76 -7.32
C VAL A 106 -10.80 12.58 -7.79
N GLN A 107 -10.62 13.44 -8.77
CA GLN A 107 -11.72 14.22 -9.36
C GLN A 107 -12.78 13.32 -10.00
N GLN A 108 -12.37 12.27 -10.71
CA GLN A 108 -13.27 11.36 -11.43
C GLN A 108 -14.08 10.47 -10.47
N TYR A 109 -13.44 9.91 -9.45
CA TYR A 109 -14.06 8.89 -8.59
C TYR A 109 -14.55 9.43 -7.25
N GLY A 110 -13.98 10.52 -6.73
CA GLY A 110 -14.36 11.11 -5.45
C GLY A 110 -14.42 10.07 -4.33
N SER A 111 -15.51 10.05 -3.59
CA SER A 111 -15.73 9.11 -2.48
C SER A 111 -15.82 7.64 -2.92
N SER A 112 -16.00 7.35 -4.20
CA SER A 112 -16.04 5.98 -4.73
C SER A 112 -14.65 5.41 -5.04
N LEU A 113 -13.57 6.21 -4.99
CA LEU A 113 -12.22 5.78 -5.35
C LEU A 113 -11.78 4.53 -4.59
N ARG A 114 -11.98 4.49 -3.28
CA ARG A 114 -11.65 3.32 -2.46
C ARG A 114 -12.35 2.05 -2.95
N LYS A 115 -13.62 2.14 -3.34
CA LYS A 115 -14.37 1.01 -3.89
C LYS A 115 -13.80 0.55 -5.24
N VAL A 116 -13.38 1.47 -6.07
CA VAL A 116 -12.70 1.17 -7.35
C VAL A 116 -11.40 0.43 -7.11
N LEU A 117 -10.55 0.92 -6.19
CA LEU A 117 -9.29 0.25 -5.83
C LEU A 117 -9.53 -1.18 -5.33
N LEU A 118 -10.54 -1.38 -4.47
CA LEU A 118 -10.91 -2.70 -3.97
C LEU A 118 -11.42 -3.66 -5.06
N SER A 119 -11.81 -3.18 -6.22
CA SER A 119 -12.22 -4.04 -7.35
C SER A 119 -11.04 -4.56 -8.17
N LEU A 120 -9.84 -4.00 -8.00
CA LEU A 120 -8.63 -4.43 -8.69
C LEU A 120 -8.10 -5.73 -8.07
N HIS A 121 -7.61 -6.63 -8.91
CA HIS A 121 -7.06 -7.90 -8.44
C HIS A 121 -5.88 -7.69 -7.48
N GLY A 122 -5.92 -8.37 -6.34
CA GLY A 122 -4.86 -8.31 -5.34
C GLY A 122 -4.84 -7.05 -4.47
N VAL A 123 -5.83 -6.16 -4.63
CA VAL A 123 -5.99 -4.97 -3.77
C VAL A 123 -7.00 -5.26 -2.68
N GLY A 124 -6.50 -5.56 -1.48
CA GLY A 124 -7.31 -5.69 -0.26
C GLY A 124 -7.51 -4.36 0.46
N PRO A 125 -8.27 -4.35 1.60
CA PRO A 125 -8.55 -3.14 2.35
C PRO A 125 -7.31 -2.34 2.74
N GLU A 126 -6.29 -3.02 3.30
CA GLU A 126 -5.03 -2.38 3.71
C GLU A 126 -4.30 -1.75 2.51
N THR A 127 -4.17 -2.49 1.41
CA THR A 127 -3.52 -1.96 0.19
C THR A 127 -4.31 -0.79 -0.40
N ALA A 128 -5.64 -0.86 -0.42
CA ALA A 128 -6.47 0.25 -0.90
C ALA A 128 -6.25 1.51 -0.06
N ASP A 129 -6.19 1.37 1.27
CA ASP A 129 -5.98 2.50 2.18
C ASP A 129 -4.55 3.07 2.07
N VAL A 130 -3.54 2.22 1.85
CA VAL A 130 -2.17 2.65 1.50
C VAL A 130 -2.16 3.46 0.21
N LEU A 131 -2.80 2.97 -0.85
CA LEU A 131 -2.88 3.71 -2.12
C LEU A 131 -3.64 5.03 -1.96
N MET A 132 -4.76 5.04 -1.23
CA MET A 132 -5.50 6.28 -0.92
C MET A 132 -4.60 7.31 -0.22
N ALA A 133 -3.84 6.90 0.80
CA ALA A 133 -2.98 7.80 1.57
C ALA A 133 -1.78 8.31 0.76
N TYR A 134 -1.01 7.41 0.13
CA TYR A 134 0.30 7.75 -0.43
C TYR A 134 0.30 8.07 -1.93
N ILE A 135 -0.69 7.62 -2.68
CA ILE A 135 -0.80 7.93 -4.11
C ILE A 135 -1.77 9.07 -4.36
N PHE A 136 -2.93 9.02 -3.69
CA PHE A 136 -4.04 9.95 -3.94
C PHE A 136 -4.15 11.07 -2.91
N ASP A 137 -3.26 11.13 -1.92
CA ASP A 137 -3.21 12.15 -0.88
C ASP A 137 -4.56 12.30 -0.13
N GLN A 138 -5.30 11.18 0.01
CA GLN A 138 -6.56 11.14 0.74
C GLN A 138 -6.34 10.69 2.18
N PRO A 139 -6.91 11.38 3.18
CA PRO A 139 -6.77 10.98 4.57
C PRO A 139 -7.27 9.57 4.80
N GLN A 140 -6.40 8.68 5.26
CA GLN A 140 -6.72 7.30 5.61
C GLN A 140 -5.95 6.87 6.86
N PHE A 141 -6.60 6.04 7.68
CA PHE A 141 -5.92 5.34 8.75
C PHE A 141 -5.64 3.90 8.32
N ILE A 142 -4.37 3.51 8.34
CA ILE A 142 -3.95 2.17 7.95
C ILE A 142 -3.96 1.28 9.20
N ALA A 143 -5.00 0.45 9.36
CA ALA A 143 -5.22 -0.42 10.50
C ALA A 143 -4.41 -1.72 10.41
N ASP A 144 -3.14 -1.62 10.07
CA ASP A 144 -2.24 -2.74 9.87
C ASP A 144 -1.96 -3.54 11.17
N LYS A 145 -1.11 -4.56 11.07
CA LYS A 145 -0.73 -5.38 12.22
C LYS A 145 -0.07 -4.56 13.33
N TYR A 146 0.77 -3.58 12.97
CA TYR A 146 1.48 -2.75 13.95
C TYR A 146 0.53 -1.81 14.68
N ALA A 147 -0.37 -1.16 13.94
CA ALA A 147 -1.43 -0.35 14.52
C ALA A 147 -2.29 -1.18 15.49
N ARG A 148 -2.76 -2.35 15.09
CA ARG A 148 -3.54 -3.25 15.96
C ARG A 148 -2.77 -3.64 17.22
N THR A 149 -1.48 -3.98 17.09
CA THR A 149 -0.64 -4.29 18.25
C THR A 149 -0.55 -3.11 19.22
N LEU A 150 -0.30 -1.90 18.71
CA LEU A 150 -0.25 -0.69 19.53
C LEU A 150 -1.57 -0.46 20.26
N PHE A 151 -2.68 -0.51 19.55
CA PHE A 151 -4.00 -0.27 20.16
C PHE A 151 -4.39 -1.35 21.18
N THR A 152 -4.01 -2.61 20.95
CA THR A 152 -4.17 -3.68 21.94
C THR A 152 -3.38 -3.40 23.22
N GLN A 153 -2.12 -2.93 23.09
CA GLN A 153 -1.31 -2.53 24.25
C GLN A 153 -1.89 -1.31 24.98
N LEU A 154 -2.65 -0.47 24.31
CA LEU A 154 -3.38 0.65 24.92
C LEU A 154 -4.73 0.24 25.54
N GLY A 155 -5.04 -1.05 25.56
CA GLY A 155 -6.23 -1.60 26.24
C GLY A 155 -7.46 -1.75 25.35
N ILE A 156 -7.33 -1.62 24.03
CA ILE A 156 -8.42 -1.91 23.10
C ILE A 156 -8.31 -3.39 22.70
N ASN A 157 -9.30 -4.17 23.08
CA ASN A 157 -9.35 -5.62 22.85
C ASN A 157 -10.07 -5.97 21.54
N ASP A 158 -10.01 -7.25 21.15
CA ASP A 158 -10.73 -7.83 20.02
C ASP A 158 -10.33 -7.28 18.62
N LEU A 159 -9.13 -6.73 18.50
CA LEU A 159 -8.56 -6.27 17.23
C LEU A 159 -7.96 -7.44 16.42
N THR A 160 -8.83 -8.36 15.97
CA THR A 160 -8.43 -9.62 15.33
C THR A 160 -7.98 -9.47 13.88
N ASP A 161 -8.52 -8.49 13.16
CA ASP A 161 -8.23 -8.26 11.75
C ASP A 161 -8.16 -6.76 11.41
N TYR A 162 -7.91 -6.45 10.14
CA TYR A 162 -7.83 -5.07 9.64
C TYR A 162 -9.13 -4.29 9.91
N LYS A 163 -10.26 -4.93 9.68
CA LYS A 163 -11.57 -4.29 9.75
C LYS A 163 -11.98 -3.95 11.19
N SER A 164 -11.58 -4.79 12.15
CA SER A 164 -11.92 -4.57 13.56
C SER A 164 -11.37 -3.26 14.13
N LEU A 165 -10.18 -2.83 13.70
CA LEU A 165 -9.63 -1.53 14.07
C LEU A 165 -10.13 -0.40 13.16
N ALA A 166 -10.23 -0.63 11.85
CA ALA A 166 -10.65 0.39 10.90
C ALA A 166 -12.09 0.93 11.13
N ILE A 167 -12.95 0.16 11.77
CA ILE A 167 -14.32 0.58 12.12
C ILE A 167 -14.35 1.50 13.37
N LEU A 168 -13.34 1.39 14.23
CA LEU A 168 -13.30 2.15 15.49
C LEU A 168 -12.74 3.57 15.30
N LEU A 169 -12.16 3.86 14.15
CA LEU A 169 -11.43 5.10 13.84
C LEU A 169 -12.05 5.87 12.69
#